data_b6589df6048686447e16c8b1bae5a1eb
#
_entry.id   b6589df6048686447e16c8b1bae5a1eb
#
_cell.length_a   1.000
_cell.length_b   1.000
_cell.length_c   1.000
_cell.angle_alpha   90.00
_cell.angle_beta   90.00
_cell.angle_gamma   90.00
#
_symmetry.space_group_name_H-M   'P 1'
#
loop_
_entity.id
_entity.type
_entity.pdbx_description
1 polymer ?
#
loop_
_entity_poly.entity_id
_entity_poly.type
_entity_poly.pdbx_seq_one_letter_code
_entity_poly.pdbx_strand_id
1 'polypeptide(L)'
;MPQQSSAKPAPLSATPNAPGWPQEVYRALKAAGIRQICYVPDAGHRTLIELAHADPEIETTVLTTEEEGIALAAGAWLGGQRAVLLIQSSGVGNCVNMLSLIATCRFPLLVLVTMRGEWAEFNPWQVPMGRATPAALEIMGVQVQRVEEPGQAAPTVEAAAAMAFESDQAIAVLFSQRMLGRKTWVEK
;
A
#
# COMPACT_ATOMS: atom_id res chain seq x y z
N MET A 1 40.58 0.71 -33.46
CA MET A 1 40.06 0.73 -32.10
C MET A 1 38.88 -0.24 -32.02
N PRO A 2 38.92 -1.31 -31.23
CA PRO A 2 37.82 -2.27 -31.16
C PRO A 2 36.72 -1.73 -30.25
N GLN A 3 35.47 -1.82 -30.73
CA GLN A 3 34.25 -1.49 -29.99
C GLN A 3 34.07 -2.50 -28.85
N GLN A 4 34.02 -2.01 -27.63
CA GLN A 4 33.59 -2.80 -26.47
C GLN A 4 32.07 -2.97 -26.49
N SER A 5 31.63 -4.20 -26.75
CA SER A 5 30.27 -4.64 -26.56
C SER A 5 29.91 -4.60 -25.08
N SER A 6 29.07 -3.64 -24.65
CA SER A 6 28.51 -3.63 -23.31
C SER A 6 27.40 -4.67 -23.21
N ALA A 7 27.71 -5.83 -22.66
CA ALA A 7 26.69 -6.81 -22.32
C ALA A 7 25.77 -6.25 -21.23
N LYS A 8 24.47 -6.18 -21.55
CA LYS A 8 23.41 -5.82 -20.60
C LYS A 8 23.36 -6.87 -19.50
N PRO A 9 23.40 -6.49 -18.20
CA PRO A 9 23.29 -7.48 -17.13
C PRO A 9 21.97 -8.24 -17.24
N ALA A 10 22.04 -9.56 -17.17
CA ALA A 10 20.88 -10.44 -17.19
C ALA A 10 19.98 -10.13 -15.96
N PRO A 11 18.65 -10.17 -16.10
CA PRO A 11 17.76 -10.06 -14.97
C PRO A 11 18.01 -11.23 -14.00
N LEU A 12 18.11 -10.94 -12.71
CA LEU A 12 18.19 -11.94 -11.65
C LEU A 12 17.00 -12.88 -11.81
N SER A 13 17.28 -14.17 -12.04
CA SER A 13 16.30 -15.22 -12.22
C SER A 13 15.50 -15.39 -10.92
N ALA A 14 14.27 -14.89 -10.90
CA ALA A 14 13.28 -15.32 -9.92
C ALA A 14 13.04 -16.82 -10.09
N THR A 15 13.10 -17.57 -9.02
CA THR A 15 12.74 -19.00 -8.98
C THR A 15 11.30 -19.14 -9.50
N PRO A 16 11.00 -19.99 -10.49
CA PRO A 16 9.73 -19.96 -11.23
C PRO A 16 8.46 -20.31 -10.44
N ASN A 17 8.52 -20.52 -9.11
CA ASN A 17 7.38 -20.97 -8.30
C ASN A 17 7.28 -20.39 -6.88
N ALA A 18 8.11 -19.43 -6.49
CA ALA A 18 7.90 -18.76 -5.20
C ALA A 18 6.84 -17.66 -5.37
N PRO A 19 5.83 -17.57 -4.47
CA PRO A 19 4.89 -16.46 -4.50
C PRO A 19 5.64 -15.14 -4.33
N GLY A 20 5.29 -14.13 -5.14
CA GLY A 20 5.85 -12.80 -4.99
C GLY A 20 5.31 -12.10 -3.73
N TRP A 21 5.93 -11.01 -3.31
CA TRP A 21 5.51 -10.24 -2.13
C TRP A 21 4.01 -9.86 -2.12
N PRO A 22 3.33 -9.57 -3.25
CA PRO A 22 1.90 -9.25 -3.19
C PRO A 22 1.03 -10.44 -2.77
N GLN A 23 1.37 -11.65 -3.22
CA GLN A 23 0.67 -12.87 -2.83
C GLN A 23 0.88 -13.20 -1.35
N GLU A 24 2.07 -12.92 -0.82
CA GLU A 24 2.37 -13.09 0.61
C GLU A 24 1.63 -12.07 1.47
N VAL A 25 1.63 -10.79 1.06
CA VAL A 25 0.83 -9.74 1.70
C VAL A 25 -0.67 -10.08 1.67
N TYR A 26 -1.18 -10.57 0.53
CA TYR A 26 -2.58 -10.98 0.44
C TYR A 26 -2.94 -12.06 1.46
N ARG A 27 -2.08 -13.09 1.59
CA ARG A 27 -2.28 -14.14 2.60
C ARG A 27 -2.23 -13.60 4.02
N ALA A 28 -1.33 -12.66 4.31
CA ALA A 28 -1.25 -11.98 5.61
C ALA A 28 -2.54 -11.22 5.93
N LEU A 29 -3.09 -10.47 4.97
CA LEU A 29 -4.37 -9.77 5.12
C LEU A 29 -5.53 -10.74 5.41
N LYS A 30 -5.60 -11.84 4.67
CA LYS A 30 -6.63 -12.89 4.92
C LYS A 30 -6.49 -13.50 6.31
N ALA A 31 -5.26 -13.84 6.72
CA ALA A 31 -4.98 -14.38 8.05
C ALA A 31 -5.33 -13.40 9.17
N ALA A 32 -5.16 -12.10 8.94
CA ALA A 32 -5.57 -11.03 9.85
C ALA A 32 -7.10 -10.79 9.87
N GLY A 33 -7.87 -11.56 9.11
CA GLY A 33 -9.34 -11.45 9.09
C GLY A 33 -9.88 -10.27 8.30
N ILE A 34 -9.09 -9.69 7.38
CA ILE A 34 -9.58 -8.67 6.45
C ILE A 34 -10.70 -9.26 5.59
N ARG A 35 -11.82 -8.55 5.50
CA ARG A 35 -12.99 -8.89 4.69
C ARG A 35 -13.34 -7.84 3.65
N GLN A 36 -12.86 -6.61 3.83
CA GLN A 36 -13.09 -5.53 2.88
C GLN A 36 -11.74 -4.92 2.44
N ILE A 37 -11.57 -4.76 1.14
CA ILE A 37 -10.43 -4.09 0.52
C ILE A 37 -10.96 -2.95 -0.33
N CYS A 38 -10.71 -1.71 0.10
CA CYS A 38 -11.06 -0.52 -0.65
C CYS A 38 -9.81 0.13 -1.25
N TYR A 39 -9.93 0.66 -2.47
CA TYR A 39 -8.75 1.14 -3.18
C TYR A 39 -9.08 2.17 -4.25
N VAL A 40 -8.11 3.05 -4.52
CA VAL A 40 -8.03 3.78 -5.78
C VAL A 40 -7.08 3.00 -6.71
N PRO A 41 -7.45 2.77 -7.99
CA PRO A 41 -6.63 1.97 -8.90
C PRO A 41 -5.19 2.46 -9.01
N ASP A 42 -4.23 1.63 -8.61
CA ASP A 42 -2.79 1.88 -8.70
C ASP A 42 -2.03 0.67 -9.21
N ALA A 43 -1.07 0.91 -10.10
CA ALA A 43 -0.26 -0.15 -10.67
C ALA A 43 0.64 -0.86 -9.65
N GLY A 44 1.01 -0.20 -8.55
CA GLY A 44 1.81 -0.81 -7.48
C GLY A 44 1.03 -1.86 -6.70
N HIS A 45 -0.28 -1.69 -6.58
CA HIS A 45 -1.20 -2.64 -5.93
C HIS A 45 -1.89 -3.61 -6.89
N ARG A 46 -1.60 -3.56 -8.20
CA ARG A 46 -2.33 -4.34 -9.21
C ARG A 46 -2.57 -5.79 -8.81
N THR A 47 -1.50 -6.53 -8.51
CA THR A 47 -1.60 -7.95 -8.18
C THR A 47 -2.43 -8.20 -6.93
N LEU A 48 -2.29 -7.34 -5.90
CA LEU A 48 -3.07 -7.44 -4.66
C LEU A 48 -4.56 -7.20 -4.93
N ILE A 49 -4.88 -6.22 -5.77
CA ILE A 49 -6.26 -5.92 -6.20
C ILE A 49 -6.85 -7.09 -7.02
N GLU A 50 -6.08 -7.64 -7.97
CA GLU A 50 -6.51 -8.79 -8.78
C GLU A 50 -6.80 -10.03 -7.92
N LEU A 51 -5.97 -10.30 -6.90
CA LEU A 51 -6.19 -11.39 -5.95
C LEU A 51 -7.46 -11.17 -5.12
N ALA A 52 -7.69 -9.92 -4.68
CA ALA A 52 -8.89 -9.58 -3.92
C ALA A 52 -10.17 -9.76 -4.74
N HIS A 53 -10.18 -9.33 -6.00
CA HIS A 53 -11.33 -9.53 -6.89
C HIS A 53 -11.59 -11.00 -7.23
N ALA A 54 -10.58 -11.84 -7.22
CA ALA A 54 -10.71 -13.27 -7.47
C ALA A 54 -11.24 -14.06 -6.27
N ASP A 55 -11.26 -13.48 -5.08
CA ASP A 55 -11.66 -14.14 -3.85
C ASP A 55 -13.09 -13.76 -3.44
N PRO A 56 -14.06 -14.70 -3.49
CA PRO A 56 -15.45 -14.41 -3.14
C PRO A 56 -15.68 -14.10 -1.64
N GLU A 57 -14.69 -14.32 -0.78
CA GLU A 57 -14.76 -13.97 0.65
C GLU A 57 -14.32 -12.53 0.94
N ILE A 58 -13.81 -11.81 -0.06
CA ILE A 58 -13.36 -10.44 0.06
C ILE A 58 -14.28 -9.51 -0.72
N GLU A 59 -14.86 -8.54 -0.03
CA GLU A 59 -15.58 -7.44 -0.67
C GLU A 59 -14.57 -6.38 -1.14
N THR A 60 -14.59 -6.09 -2.44
CA THR A 60 -13.71 -5.09 -3.03
C THR A 60 -14.50 -3.86 -3.45
N THR A 61 -14.05 -2.67 -3.02
CA THR A 61 -14.66 -1.39 -3.36
C THR A 61 -13.68 -0.49 -4.08
N VAL A 62 -14.01 -0.11 -5.32
CA VAL A 62 -13.28 0.92 -6.07
C VAL A 62 -13.76 2.29 -5.59
N LEU A 63 -12.83 3.12 -5.13
CA LEU A 63 -13.10 4.45 -4.63
C LEU A 63 -12.98 5.50 -5.74
N THR A 64 -13.73 6.59 -5.62
CA THR A 64 -13.59 7.78 -6.47
C THR A 64 -12.37 8.59 -6.05
N THR A 65 -12.16 8.68 -4.74
CA THR A 65 -11.05 9.40 -4.11
C THR A 65 -10.62 8.71 -2.81
N GLU A 66 -9.39 8.87 -2.38
CA GLU A 66 -8.78 8.07 -1.32
C GLU A 66 -9.41 8.29 0.06
N GLU A 67 -9.89 9.50 0.36
CA GLU A 67 -10.53 9.81 1.64
C GLU A 67 -11.84 9.05 1.88
N GLU A 68 -12.53 8.61 0.82
CA GLU A 68 -13.73 7.74 0.97
C GLU A 68 -13.39 6.45 1.69
N GLY A 69 -12.16 5.93 1.48
CA GLY A 69 -11.69 4.70 2.11
C GLY A 69 -11.54 4.81 3.63
N ILE A 70 -11.27 6.00 4.16
CA ILE A 70 -11.23 6.21 5.61
C ILE A 70 -12.63 6.04 6.22
N ALA A 71 -13.65 6.63 5.58
CA ALA A 71 -15.03 6.50 6.02
C ALA A 71 -15.56 5.07 5.85
N LEU A 72 -15.17 4.39 4.75
CA LEU A 72 -15.51 2.99 4.51
C LEU A 72 -14.92 2.09 5.60
N ALA A 73 -13.64 2.27 5.94
CA ALA A 73 -12.97 1.50 6.99
C ALA A 73 -13.64 1.70 8.36
N ALA A 74 -14.06 2.94 8.68
CA ALA A 74 -14.81 3.22 9.90
C ALA A 74 -16.18 2.51 9.89
N GLY A 75 -16.90 2.52 8.77
CA GLY A 75 -18.17 1.82 8.61
C GLY A 75 -18.02 0.30 8.72
N ALA A 76 -17.01 -0.27 8.11
CA ALA A 76 -16.69 -1.70 8.21
C ALA A 76 -16.44 -2.11 9.67
N TRP A 77 -15.63 -1.33 10.40
CA TRP A 77 -15.37 -1.57 11.82
C TRP A 77 -16.63 -1.53 12.67
N LEU A 78 -17.49 -0.52 12.46
CA LEU A 78 -18.79 -0.43 13.14
C LEU A 78 -19.70 -1.63 12.80
N GLY A 79 -19.58 -2.17 11.61
CA GLY A 79 -20.28 -3.37 11.16
C GLY A 79 -19.61 -4.69 11.63
N GLY A 80 -18.54 -4.64 12.42
CA GLY A 80 -17.82 -5.81 12.93
C GLY A 80 -16.90 -6.47 11.90
N GLN A 81 -16.51 -5.77 10.83
CA GLN A 81 -15.59 -6.25 9.81
C GLN A 81 -14.28 -5.46 9.83
N ARG A 82 -13.20 -6.12 9.41
CA ARG A 82 -11.89 -5.49 9.22
C ARG A 82 -11.70 -5.11 7.76
N ALA A 83 -11.28 -3.87 7.53
CA ALA A 83 -11.00 -3.32 6.21
C ALA A 83 -9.54 -2.88 6.08
N VAL A 84 -9.02 -2.89 4.84
CA VAL A 84 -7.73 -2.29 4.48
C VAL A 84 -7.91 -1.34 3.31
N LEU A 85 -7.25 -0.19 3.38
CA LEU A 85 -7.22 0.81 2.31
C LEU A 85 -5.91 0.68 1.52
N LEU A 86 -6.00 0.53 0.20
CA LEU A 86 -4.85 0.49 -0.72
C LEU A 86 -4.80 1.78 -1.54
N ILE A 87 -3.74 2.54 -1.37
CA ILE A 87 -3.56 3.84 -2.04
C ILE A 87 -2.12 4.07 -2.48
N GLN A 88 -1.93 5.07 -3.32
CA GLN A 88 -0.60 5.59 -3.67
C GLN A 88 -0.24 6.77 -2.74
N SER A 89 1.04 7.09 -2.59
CA SER A 89 1.51 8.22 -1.79
C SER A 89 0.86 9.57 -2.15
N SER A 90 0.52 9.79 -3.43
CA SER A 90 -0.21 10.99 -3.85
C SER A 90 -1.60 11.07 -3.21
N GLY A 91 -2.26 9.94 -3.04
CA GLY A 91 -3.59 9.85 -2.44
C GLY A 91 -3.62 10.10 -0.93
N VAL A 92 -2.48 9.94 -0.24
CA VAL A 92 -2.38 10.31 1.19
C VAL A 92 -2.70 11.79 1.39
N GLY A 93 -2.33 12.65 0.44
CA GLY A 93 -2.66 14.07 0.49
C GLY A 93 -4.16 14.34 0.56
N ASN A 94 -4.98 13.53 -0.13
CA ASN A 94 -6.44 13.64 -0.10
C ASN A 94 -7.04 13.20 1.24
N CYS A 95 -6.36 12.30 1.95
CA CYS A 95 -6.82 11.73 3.21
C CYS A 95 -6.60 12.62 4.44
N VAL A 96 -5.69 13.60 4.39
CA VAL A 96 -5.17 14.29 5.59
C VAL A 96 -6.29 14.80 6.50
N ASN A 97 -7.27 15.54 5.98
CA ASN A 97 -8.37 16.02 6.80
C ASN A 97 -9.26 14.88 7.32
N MET A 98 -9.53 13.87 6.49
CA MET A 98 -10.43 12.77 6.86
C MET A 98 -9.80 11.87 7.96
N LEU A 99 -8.47 11.79 8.05
CA LEU A 99 -7.78 11.07 9.13
C LEU A 99 -8.11 11.64 10.53
N SER A 100 -8.66 12.86 10.64
CA SER A 100 -9.17 13.40 11.90
C SER A 100 -10.26 12.53 12.53
N LEU A 101 -10.99 11.72 11.73
CA LEU A 101 -11.99 10.78 12.24
C LEU A 101 -11.38 9.72 13.16
N ILE A 102 -10.12 9.35 12.98
CA ILE A 102 -9.43 8.37 13.84
C ILE A 102 -9.43 8.86 15.27
N ALA A 103 -9.00 10.11 15.51
CA ALA A 103 -8.96 10.69 16.84
C ALA A 103 -10.36 10.90 17.43
N THR A 104 -11.33 11.27 16.60
CA THR A 104 -12.70 11.59 17.02
C THR A 104 -13.54 10.35 17.26
N CYS A 105 -13.48 9.37 16.35
CA CYS A 105 -14.35 8.18 16.36
C CYS A 105 -13.65 6.94 16.94
N ARG A 106 -12.34 6.98 17.13
CA ARG A 106 -11.51 5.91 17.75
C ARG A 106 -11.73 4.54 17.12
N PHE A 107 -11.52 4.42 15.84
CA PHE A 107 -11.52 3.14 15.13
C PHE A 107 -10.13 2.79 14.63
N PRO A 108 -9.78 1.49 14.52
CA PRO A 108 -8.53 1.05 13.94
C PRO A 108 -8.50 1.31 12.44
N LEU A 109 -7.31 1.63 11.92
CA LEU A 109 -7.11 1.83 10.49
C LEU A 109 -5.85 1.11 10.02
N LEU A 110 -5.96 0.35 8.95
CA LEU A 110 -4.83 -0.21 8.21
C LEU A 110 -4.80 0.35 6.79
N VAL A 111 -3.68 0.99 6.43
CA VAL A 111 -3.46 1.55 5.09
C VAL A 111 -2.19 0.97 4.50
N LEU A 112 -2.25 0.47 3.27
CA LEU A 112 -1.09 0.06 2.49
C LEU A 112 -0.83 1.10 1.41
N VAL A 113 0.35 1.69 1.42
CA VAL A 113 0.72 2.82 0.55
C VAL A 113 1.86 2.43 -0.38
N THR A 114 1.64 2.50 -1.69
CA THR A 114 2.73 2.40 -2.66
C THR A 114 3.39 3.75 -2.84
N MET A 115 4.69 3.81 -2.57
CA MET A 115 5.43 5.08 -2.60
C MET A 115 5.81 5.49 -4.02
N ARG A 116 5.67 6.78 -4.28
CA ARG A 116 6.14 7.50 -5.47
C ARG A 116 6.87 8.76 -5.02
N GLY A 117 7.64 9.35 -5.94
CA GLY A 117 8.27 10.67 -5.71
C GLY A 117 9.52 10.65 -4.83
N GLU A 118 10.08 9.49 -4.50
CA GLU A 118 11.21 9.38 -3.60
C GLU A 118 12.47 8.74 -4.21
N TRP A 119 12.32 7.90 -5.23
CA TRP A 119 13.44 7.21 -5.87
C TRP A 119 13.24 7.06 -7.38
N ALA A 120 14.20 7.55 -8.18
CA ALA A 120 14.18 7.47 -9.64
C ALA A 120 12.82 7.88 -10.27
N GLU A 121 12.12 8.83 -9.65
CA GLU A 121 10.82 9.30 -10.12
C GLU A 121 10.98 10.17 -11.35
N PHE A 122 10.31 9.79 -12.44
CA PHE A 122 10.32 10.56 -13.68
C PHE A 122 9.25 11.65 -13.71
N ASN A 123 8.19 11.52 -12.90
CA ASN A 123 7.09 12.48 -12.85
C ASN A 123 7.28 13.45 -11.68
N PRO A 124 7.69 14.71 -11.92
CA PRO A 124 7.96 15.66 -10.85
C PRO A 124 6.72 15.99 -10.00
N TRP A 125 5.53 15.79 -10.52
CA TRP A 125 4.27 15.96 -9.79
C TRP A 125 4.18 15.06 -8.55
N GLN A 126 4.77 13.87 -8.59
CA GLN A 126 4.74 12.91 -7.49
C GLN A 126 5.70 13.27 -6.34
N VAL A 127 6.72 14.09 -6.59
CA VAL A 127 7.82 14.31 -5.65
C VAL A 127 7.38 15.03 -4.36
N PRO A 128 6.58 16.11 -4.40
CA PRO A 128 6.21 16.82 -3.17
C PRO A 128 5.47 15.92 -2.19
N MET A 129 4.42 15.23 -2.66
CA MET A 129 3.62 14.37 -1.79
C MET A 129 4.35 13.08 -1.39
N GLY A 130 5.18 12.52 -2.28
CA GLY A 130 6.02 11.38 -1.95
C GLY A 130 6.92 11.65 -0.74
N ARG A 131 7.52 12.82 -0.69
CA ARG A 131 8.36 13.26 0.44
C ARG A 131 7.55 13.59 1.69
N ALA A 132 6.36 14.14 1.53
CA ALA A 132 5.51 14.57 2.64
C ALA A 132 4.72 13.41 3.28
N THR A 133 4.55 12.29 2.58
CA THR A 133 3.67 11.18 2.99
C THR A 133 3.90 10.70 4.43
N PRO A 134 5.12 10.37 4.89
CA PRO A 134 5.31 9.93 6.26
C PRO A 134 4.87 11.00 7.28
N ALA A 135 5.35 12.23 7.10
CA ALA A 135 5.04 13.33 8.01
C ALA A 135 3.54 13.68 8.03
N ALA A 136 2.86 13.63 6.87
CA ALA A 136 1.43 13.88 6.77
C ALA A 136 0.60 12.83 7.54
N LEU A 137 1.00 11.58 7.49
CA LEU A 137 0.37 10.49 8.25
C LEU A 137 0.64 10.64 9.76
N GLU A 138 1.90 10.86 10.14
CA GLU A 138 2.32 10.95 11.54
C GLU A 138 1.68 12.12 12.29
N ILE A 139 1.57 13.31 11.64
CA ILE A 139 0.92 14.48 12.26
C ILE A 139 -0.57 14.24 12.54
N MET A 140 -1.19 13.32 11.79
CA MET A 140 -2.58 12.91 11.99
C MET A 140 -2.73 11.70 12.94
N GLY A 141 -1.64 11.28 13.58
CA GLY A 141 -1.65 10.19 14.56
C GLY A 141 -1.57 8.79 13.97
N VAL A 142 -1.27 8.65 12.68
CA VAL A 142 -1.06 7.34 12.04
C VAL A 142 0.39 6.92 12.23
N GLN A 143 0.62 5.74 12.77
CA GLN A 143 1.97 5.17 12.88
C GLN A 143 2.43 4.65 11.52
N VAL A 144 3.64 5.00 11.14
CA VAL A 144 4.21 4.65 9.84
C VAL A 144 5.23 3.53 9.98
N GLN A 145 5.03 2.46 9.22
CA GLN A 145 6.01 1.39 9.03
C GLN A 145 6.46 1.36 7.58
N ARG A 146 7.75 1.15 7.33
CA ARG A 146 8.32 1.21 6.00
C ARG A 146 8.91 -0.12 5.58
N VAL A 147 8.65 -0.51 4.34
CA VAL A 147 9.15 -1.72 3.69
C VAL A 147 10.11 -1.33 2.56
N GLU A 148 11.36 -1.74 2.67
CA GLU A 148 12.41 -1.44 1.68
C GLU A 148 12.70 -2.62 0.76
N GLU A 149 12.38 -3.85 1.19
CA GLU A 149 12.66 -5.08 0.46
C GLU A 149 11.44 -6.01 0.41
N PRO A 150 11.26 -6.77 -0.67
CA PRO A 150 10.11 -7.67 -0.84
C PRO A 150 9.90 -8.65 0.32
N GLY A 151 10.97 -9.22 0.87
CA GLY A 151 10.88 -10.18 1.98
C GLY A 151 10.38 -9.60 3.31
N GLN A 152 10.36 -8.27 3.46
CA GLN A 152 9.84 -7.57 4.63
C GLN A 152 8.33 -7.32 4.53
N ALA A 153 7.74 -7.41 3.32
CA ALA A 153 6.39 -6.93 3.07
C ALA A 153 5.33 -7.67 3.90
N ALA A 154 5.27 -9.00 3.82
CA ALA A 154 4.27 -9.78 4.55
C ALA A 154 4.46 -9.69 6.07
N PRO A 155 5.66 -9.89 6.65
CA PRO A 155 5.85 -9.75 8.10
C PRO A 155 5.49 -8.36 8.63
N THR A 156 5.78 -7.30 7.87
CA THR A 156 5.41 -5.94 8.28
C THR A 156 3.90 -5.74 8.24
N VAL A 157 3.21 -6.26 7.22
CA VAL A 157 1.74 -6.17 7.12
C VAL A 157 1.06 -6.99 8.22
N GLU A 158 1.58 -8.18 8.56
CA GLU A 158 1.09 -8.99 9.69
C GLU A 158 1.19 -8.21 11.01
N ALA A 159 2.35 -7.64 11.29
CA ALA A 159 2.57 -6.83 12.49
C ALA A 159 1.66 -5.59 12.51
N ALA A 160 1.54 -4.88 11.38
CA ALA A 160 0.70 -3.71 11.24
C ALA A 160 -0.79 -4.03 11.45
N ALA A 161 -1.27 -5.17 10.93
CA ALA A 161 -2.64 -5.62 11.12
C ALA A 161 -2.92 -5.98 12.59
N ALA A 162 -1.99 -6.67 13.27
CA ALA A 162 -2.11 -6.94 14.70
C ALA A 162 -2.16 -5.64 15.51
N MET A 163 -1.26 -4.68 15.25
CA MET A 163 -1.29 -3.38 15.91
C MET A 163 -2.58 -2.62 15.65
N ALA A 164 -3.08 -2.64 14.43
CA ALA A 164 -4.32 -1.97 14.09
C ALA A 164 -5.52 -2.60 14.82
N PHE A 165 -5.76 -3.88 14.64
CA PHE A 165 -7.02 -4.51 15.02
C PHE A 165 -7.03 -5.17 16.41
N GLU A 166 -5.88 -5.37 17.05
CA GLU A 166 -5.78 -5.93 18.40
C GLU A 166 -5.40 -4.87 19.45
N SER A 167 -4.90 -3.70 18.98
CA SER A 167 -4.50 -2.59 19.85
C SER A 167 -5.16 -1.27 19.50
N ASP A 168 -6.19 -1.30 18.64
CA ASP A 168 -7.01 -0.13 18.24
C ASP A 168 -6.17 1.05 17.71
N GLN A 169 -5.19 0.78 16.83
CA GLN A 169 -4.29 1.79 16.31
C GLN A 169 -4.55 2.10 14.83
N ALA A 170 -4.07 3.24 14.38
CA ALA A 170 -4.01 3.58 12.96
C ALA A 170 -2.59 3.38 12.44
N ILE A 171 -2.44 2.47 11.48
CA ILE A 171 -1.14 2.06 10.94
C ILE A 171 -1.12 2.21 9.43
N ALA A 172 -0.05 2.79 8.91
CA ALA A 172 0.25 2.83 7.48
C ALA A 172 1.53 2.05 7.19
N VAL A 173 1.48 1.13 6.23
CA VAL A 173 2.66 0.43 5.70
C VAL A 173 3.03 1.04 4.36
N LEU A 174 4.23 1.62 4.27
CA LEU A 174 4.75 2.27 3.07
C LEU A 174 5.67 1.32 2.31
N PHE A 175 5.25 0.86 1.14
CA PHE A 175 6.10 0.10 0.23
C PHE A 175 6.99 1.05 -0.57
N SER A 176 8.31 1.04 -0.33
CA SER A 176 9.24 1.99 -0.93
C SER A 176 9.23 1.92 -2.46
N GLN A 177 9.40 3.07 -3.11
CA GLN A 177 9.52 3.11 -4.57
C GLN A 177 10.73 2.31 -5.06
N ARG A 178 11.78 2.17 -4.24
CA ARG A 178 12.95 1.36 -4.56
C ARG A 178 12.59 -0.12 -4.66
N MET A 179 11.77 -0.62 -3.73
CA MET A 179 11.25 -2.00 -3.73
C MET A 179 10.31 -2.24 -4.92
N LEU A 180 9.41 -1.28 -5.21
CA LEU A 180 8.44 -1.37 -6.31
C LEU A 180 9.09 -1.25 -7.69
N GLY A 181 10.28 -0.67 -7.77
CA GLY A 181 11.02 -0.46 -9.00
C GLY A 181 10.68 0.87 -9.71
N ARG A 182 11.57 1.23 -10.64
CA ARG A 182 11.41 2.43 -11.45
C ARG A 182 10.26 2.27 -12.45
N LYS A 183 9.32 3.19 -12.44
CA LYS A 183 8.36 3.32 -13.55
C LYS A 183 9.03 4.00 -14.75
N THR A 184 8.73 3.51 -15.95
CA THR A 184 9.16 4.11 -17.22
C THR A 184 7.91 4.40 -18.04
N TRP A 185 7.97 5.45 -18.89
CA TRP A 185 6.95 5.63 -19.92
C TRP A 185 7.05 4.45 -20.88
N VAL A 186 5.95 3.74 -21.06
CA VAL A 186 5.80 2.80 -22.18
C VAL A 186 5.26 3.62 -23.31
N GLU A 187 6.08 3.86 -24.34
CA GLU A 187 5.57 4.36 -25.61
C GLU A 187 4.58 3.31 -26.16
N LYS A 188 3.36 3.77 -26.45
CA LYS A 188 2.31 2.94 -27.05
C LYS A 188 2.53 2.78 -28.54
#